data_1b3ad026cb27b66c0f94276a0073fd2f
#
_entry.id   1b3ad026cb27b66c0f94276a0073fd2f
#
_cell.length_a   1.000
_cell.length_b   1.000
_cell.length_c   1.000
_cell.angle_alpha   90.00
_cell.angle_beta   90.00
_cell.angle_gamma   90.00
#
_symmetry.space_group_name_H-M   'P 1'
#
loop_
_entity.id
_entity.type
_entity.pdbx_description
1 polymer ?
#
loop_
_entity_poly.entity_id
_entity_poly.type
_entity_poly.pdbx_seq_one_letter_code
_entity_poly.pdbx_strand_id
1 'polypeptide(L)'
;MTLKKASPPLLIIPFFPDRALLDRERNSALKIKEFFRAELLRFANCEILSGFIGYPHLEVLLGFLPGWREREIFFLGTAGFLGPETPPPTPLQLGSISAEPAQFLLNQNDSFPLKLFPAFPAVPGVSVDIPGRENEAWLTAQRRTGRRVVEMEIYALAALYGRPLTALVALSDYFDTGGANRRLPAGLLKRNFRAAYSAIRSFINERHGNSD
;
A
#
# COMPACT_ATOMS: atom_id res chain seq x y z
N MET A 1 -35.71 -7.63 11.05
CA MET A 1 -34.34 -7.22 11.34
C MET A 1 -33.59 -7.20 10.02
N THR A 2 -33.43 -6.05 9.38
CA THR A 2 -32.72 -5.93 8.09
C THR A 2 -31.24 -6.09 8.39
N LEU A 3 -30.65 -7.17 7.94
CA LEU A 3 -29.20 -7.36 7.97
C LEU A 3 -28.56 -6.17 7.24
N LYS A 4 -27.83 -5.34 7.98
CA LYS A 4 -27.05 -4.25 7.38
C LYS A 4 -26.04 -4.89 6.40
N LYS A 5 -26.23 -4.67 5.12
CA LYS A 5 -25.29 -5.16 4.10
C LYS A 5 -23.89 -4.65 4.46
N ALA A 6 -22.93 -5.55 4.62
CA ALA A 6 -21.56 -5.19 4.97
C ALA A 6 -21.03 -4.21 3.89
N SER A 7 -20.34 -3.17 4.33
CA SER A 7 -19.72 -2.24 3.38
C SER A 7 -18.65 -2.97 2.56
N PRO A 8 -18.55 -2.69 1.25
CA PRO A 8 -17.58 -3.37 0.39
C PRO A 8 -16.15 -3.08 0.85
N PRO A 9 -15.20 -3.99 0.61
CA PRO A 9 -13.80 -3.76 0.93
C PRO A 9 -13.25 -2.51 0.25
N LEU A 10 -12.24 -1.89 0.88
CA LEU A 10 -11.57 -0.69 0.38
C LEU A 10 -10.16 -1.05 -0.07
N LEU A 11 -9.86 -0.87 -1.35
CA LEU A 11 -8.52 -0.95 -1.90
C LEU A 11 -7.92 0.47 -1.97
N ILE A 12 -6.83 0.68 -1.29
CA ILE A 12 -6.13 1.96 -1.22
C ILE A 12 -4.90 1.88 -2.11
N ILE A 13 -4.84 2.75 -3.13
CA ILE A 13 -3.75 2.83 -4.10
C ILE A 13 -3.28 4.28 -4.18
N PRO A 14 -2.21 4.68 -3.49
CA PRO A 14 -1.74 6.07 -3.52
C PRO A 14 -1.50 6.57 -4.94
N PHE A 15 -0.82 5.79 -5.74
CA PHE A 15 -0.46 6.13 -7.11
C PHE A 15 -0.52 4.92 -8.04
N PHE A 16 -1.11 5.09 -9.22
CA PHE A 16 -1.05 4.10 -10.30
C PHE A 16 0.16 4.34 -11.19
N PRO A 17 1.20 3.49 -11.16
CA PRO A 17 2.35 3.62 -12.05
C PRO A 17 2.01 3.27 -13.50
N ASP A 18 0.82 2.73 -13.73
CA ASP A 18 0.29 2.32 -15.03
C ASP A 18 -1.01 3.05 -15.35
N ARG A 19 -0.88 4.12 -16.14
CA ARG A 19 -2.02 4.95 -16.51
C ARG A 19 -3.10 4.18 -17.28
N ALA A 20 -2.70 3.26 -18.17
CA ALA A 20 -3.65 2.47 -18.94
C ALA A 20 -4.50 1.55 -18.03
N LEU A 21 -3.91 1.05 -16.94
CA LEU A 21 -4.67 0.31 -15.92
C LEU A 21 -5.67 1.23 -15.21
N LEU A 22 -5.25 2.41 -14.80
CA LEU A 22 -6.14 3.39 -14.15
C LEU A 22 -7.31 3.79 -15.06
N ASP A 23 -7.03 4.10 -16.33
CA ASP A 23 -8.05 4.49 -17.30
C ASP A 23 -9.06 3.35 -17.53
N ARG A 24 -8.59 2.10 -17.57
CA ARG A 24 -9.48 0.93 -17.64
C ARG A 24 -10.40 0.84 -16.41
N GLU A 25 -9.85 1.01 -15.21
CA GLU A 25 -10.64 0.96 -13.98
C GLU A 25 -11.66 2.12 -13.91
N ARG A 26 -11.28 3.32 -14.32
CA ARG A 26 -12.24 4.44 -14.44
C ARG A 26 -13.39 4.14 -15.38
N ASN A 27 -13.11 3.58 -16.55
CA ASN A 27 -14.12 3.23 -17.55
C ASN A 27 -15.07 2.12 -17.09
N SER A 28 -14.63 1.24 -16.18
CA SER A 28 -15.44 0.14 -15.64
C SER A 28 -16.09 0.45 -14.30
N ALA A 29 -15.78 1.58 -13.67
CA ALA A 29 -16.38 1.98 -12.41
C ALA A 29 -17.85 2.35 -12.57
N LEU A 30 -18.70 1.91 -11.64
CA LEU A 30 -20.12 2.26 -11.56
C LEU A 30 -20.31 3.74 -11.19
N LYS A 31 -19.38 4.29 -10.41
CA LYS A 31 -19.39 5.69 -9.98
C LYS A 31 -17.98 6.15 -9.67
N ILE A 32 -17.67 7.39 -10.03
CA ILE A 32 -16.44 8.08 -9.67
C ILE A 32 -16.81 9.27 -8.78
N LYS A 33 -16.11 9.44 -7.67
CA LYS A 33 -16.19 10.62 -6.81
C LYS A 33 -14.80 11.20 -6.66
N GLU A 34 -14.65 12.45 -7.03
CA GLU A 34 -13.38 13.18 -6.92
C GLU A 34 -13.31 13.96 -5.61
N PHE A 35 -12.13 13.99 -4.98
CA PHE A 35 -11.83 14.73 -3.77
C PHE A 35 -10.47 15.41 -3.95
N PHE A 36 -10.43 16.70 -4.13
CA PHE A 36 -9.19 17.43 -4.42
C PHE A 36 -8.48 16.83 -5.65
N ARG A 37 -7.41 16.09 -5.45
CA ARG A 37 -6.67 15.36 -6.51
C ARG A 37 -6.85 13.85 -6.44
N ALA A 38 -7.54 13.37 -5.42
CA ALA A 38 -7.84 11.95 -5.25
C ALA A 38 -9.19 11.58 -5.84
N GLU A 39 -9.36 10.31 -6.11
CA GLU A 39 -10.61 9.75 -6.64
C GLU A 39 -11.00 8.48 -5.89
N LEU A 40 -12.30 8.29 -5.74
CA LEU A 40 -12.92 7.07 -5.25
C LEU A 40 -13.70 6.42 -6.39
N LEU A 41 -13.19 5.30 -6.88
CA LEU A 41 -13.85 4.49 -7.90
C LEU A 41 -14.71 3.43 -7.20
N ARG A 42 -16.00 3.38 -7.52
CA ARG A 42 -16.94 2.42 -6.94
C ARG A 42 -17.27 1.32 -7.92
N PHE A 43 -17.17 0.09 -7.46
CA PHE A 43 -17.56 -1.13 -8.17
C PHE A 43 -18.64 -1.86 -7.37
N ALA A 44 -19.23 -2.89 -7.95
CA ALA A 44 -20.27 -3.68 -7.27
C ALA A 44 -19.76 -4.32 -5.97
N ASN A 45 -18.50 -4.73 -5.91
CA ASN A 45 -17.90 -5.54 -4.85
C ASN A 45 -16.72 -4.88 -4.11
N CYS A 46 -16.27 -3.71 -4.51
CA CYS A 46 -15.21 -2.96 -3.81
C CYS A 46 -15.25 -1.47 -4.15
N GLU A 47 -14.47 -0.70 -3.40
CA GLU A 47 -14.11 0.67 -3.75
C GLU A 47 -12.59 0.81 -3.83
N ILE A 48 -12.11 1.67 -4.74
CA ILE A 48 -10.69 1.99 -4.89
C ILE A 48 -10.49 3.48 -4.60
N LEU A 49 -9.67 3.80 -3.63
CA LEU A 49 -9.23 5.16 -3.32
C LEU A 49 -7.84 5.39 -3.89
N SER A 50 -7.65 6.39 -4.74
CA SER A 50 -6.35 6.69 -5.34
C SER A 50 -6.10 8.17 -5.59
N GLY A 51 -4.88 8.53 -6.01
CA GLY A 51 -4.51 9.89 -6.40
C GLY A 51 -4.03 10.77 -5.24
N PHE A 52 -3.33 10.19 -4.27
CA PHE A 52 -2.75 10.92 -3.14
C PHE A 52 -1.29 10.47 -2.90
N ILE A 53 -0.54 11.24 -2.13
CA ILE A 53 0.82 10.90 -1.71
C ILE A 53 0.97 11.27 -0.23
N GLY A 54 1.49 10.32 0.55
CA GLY A 54 1.83 10.49 1.95
C GLY A 54 0.66 10.49 2.90
N TYR A 55 0.99 10.33 4.17
CA TYR A 55 0.05 10.16 5.27
C TYR A 55 -0.95 11.30 5.46
N PRO A 56 -0.54 12.58 5.48
CA PRO A 56 -1.50 13.65 5.79
C PRO A 56 -2.66 13.70 4.78
N HIS A 57 -2.39 13.44 3.51
CA HIS A 57 -3.43 13.33 2.48
C HIS A 57 -4.38 12.17 2.73
N LEU A 58 -3.81 11.00 3.04
CA LEU A 58 -4.60 9.78 3.30
C LEU A 58 -5.55 9.98 4.47
N GLU A 59 -5.09 10.56 5.58
CA GLU A 59 -5.93 10.82 6.76
C GLU A 59 -7.13 11.71 6.42
N VAL A 60 -6.89 12.81 5.71
CA VAL A 60 -7.97 13.72 5.27
C VAL A 60 -8.97 12.98 4.38
N LEU A 61 -8.50 12.21 3.41
CA LEU A 61 -9.38 11.46 2.48
C LEU A 61 -10.21 10.40 3.21
N LEU A 62 -9.63 9.67 4.15
CA LEU A 62 -10.35 8.68 4.95
C LEU A 62 -11.42 9.34 5.83
N GLY A 63 -11.20 10.57 6.30
CA GLY A 63 -12.21 11.36 7.02
C GLY A 63 -13.49 11.62 6.22
N PHE A 64 -13.40 11.62 4.89
CA PHE A 64 -14.57 11.76 3.99
C PHE A 64 -15.25 10.44 3.62
N LEU A 65 -14.75 9.30 4.11
CA LEU A 65 -15.29 7.96 3.82
C LEU A 65 -16.01 7.39 5.06
N PRO A 66 -17.33 7.53 5.17
CA PRO A 66 -18.08 6.98 6.30
C PRO A 66 -17.86 5.47 6.43
N GLY A 67 -17.65 5.00 7.66
CA GLY A 67 -17.53 3.58 7.97
C GLY A 67 -16.30 2.89 7.38
N TRP A 68 -15.26 3.61 7.01
CA TRP A 68 -14.07 3.02 6.43
C TRP A 68 -13.34 2.06 7.39
N ARG A 69 -13.42 2.33 8.71
CA ARG A 69 -12.79 1.49 9.73
C ARG A 69 -13.43 0.11 9.89
N GLU A 70 -14.69 -0.04 9.52
CA GLU A 70 -15.43 -1.31 9.58
C GLU A 70 -15.17 -2.19 8.35
N ARG A 71 -14.52 -1.65 7.32
CA ARG A 71 -14.28 -2.33 6.03
C ARG A 71 -13.01 -3.17 6.10
N GLU A 72 -12.93 -4.23 5.28
CA GLU A 72 -11.65 -4.87 5.00
C GLU A 72 -10.80 -3.96 4.14
N ILE A 73 -9.52 -3.73 4.54
CA ILE A 73 -8.63 -2.82 3.84
C ILE A 73 -7.50 -3.61 3.18
N PHE A 74 -7.33 -3.31 1.90
CA PHE A 74 -6.18 -3.70 1.09
C PHE A 74 -5.41 -2.44 0.71
N PHE A 75 -4.10 -2.50 0.81
CA PHE A 75 -3.20 -1.45 0.35
C PHE A 75 -2.33 -2.00 -0.78
N LEU A 76 -2.20 -1.25 -1.86
CA LEU A 76 -1.26 -1.51 -2.94
C LEU A 76 -0.50 -0.24 -3.28
N GLY A 77 0.78 -0.20 -2.94
CA GLY A 77 1.64 0.94 -3.20
C GLY A 77 2.91 0.59 -3.97
N THR A 78 3.78 1.58 -4.06
CA THR A 78 5.15 1.42 -4.51
C THR A 78 6.11 1.62 -3.35
N ALA A 79 7.28 0.99 -3.40
CA ALA A 79 8.23 1.03 -2.30
C ALA A 79 9.67 0.88 -2.79
N GLY A 80 10.61 1.43 -2.01
CA GLY A 80 12.04 1.21 -2.17
C GLY A 80 12.49 -0.09 -1.51
N PHE A 81 13.40 -0.82 -2.14
CA PHE A 81 14.00 -2.03 -1.59
C PHE A 81 15.27 -1.71 -0.83
N LEU A 82 15.35 -2.16 0.42
CA LEU A 82 16.47 -1.89 1.34
C LEU A 82 17.49 -3.02 1.40
N GLY A 83 17.18 -4.20 0.87
CA GLY A 83 18.09 -5.36 0.93
C GLY A 83 19.42 -5.10 0.23
N PRO A 84 20.51 -5.75 0.66
CA PRO A 84 21.81 -5.68 -0.01
C PRO A 84 21.86 -6.52 -1.30
N GLU A 85 20.92 -7.43 -1.45
CA GLU A 85 20.77 -8.31 -2.62
C GLU A 85 20.04 -7.62 -3.77
N THR A 86 20.07 -8.24 -4.95
CA THR A 86 19.26 -7.81 -6.09
C THR A 86 17.77 -7.83 -5.71
N PRO A 87 17.02 -6.74 -5.99
CA PRO A 87 15.59 -6.70 -5.73
C PRO A 87 14.85 -7.85 -6.40
N PRO A 88 13.90 -8.50 -5.72
CA PRO A 88 13.13 -9.58 -6.33
C PRO A 88 12.30 -9.05 -7.52
N PRO A 89 12.14 -9.85 -8.57
CA PRO A 89 11.39 -9.46 -9.76
C PRO A 89 9.86 -9.52 -9.57
N THR A 90 9.39 -9.86 -8.38
CA THR A 90 7.98 -10.04 -8.02
C THR A 90 7.52 -9.00 -7.01
N PRO A 91 6.21 -8.74 -6.89
CA PRO A 91 5.66 -7.95 -5.80
C PRO A 91 6.00 -8.58 -4.44
N LEU A 92 6.09 -7.74 -3.43
CA LEU A 92 6.25 -8.16 -2.04
C LEU A 92 4.98 -7.86 -1.25
N GLN A 93 4.70 -8.68 -0.24
CA GLN A 93 3.76 -8.30 0.79
C GLN A 93 4.50 -7.87 2.04
N LEU A 94 3.89 -6.99 2.82
CA LEU A 94 4.42 -6.62 4.12
C LEU A 94 3.84 -7.55 5.19
N GLY A 95 4.72 -8.19 5.95
CA GLY A 95 4.34 -9.00 7.11
C GLY A 95 4.20 -8.16 8.38
N SER A 96 4.95 -7.07 8.44
CA SER A 96 4.89 -6.07 9.52
C SER A 96 5.35 -4.71 9.00
N ILE A 97 4.96 -3.65 9.69
CA ILE A 97 5.36 -2.29 9.38
C ILE A 97 5.73 -1.54 10.67
N SER A 98 6.80 -0.76 10.64
CA SER A 98 7.22 0.11 11.73
C SER A 98 7.44 1.53 11.21
N ALA A 99 7.44 2.52 12.10
CA ALA A 99 7.78 3.89 11.74
C ALA A 99 9.25 4.21 12.00
N GLU A 100 9.75 5.21 11.29
CA GLU A 100 10.98 5.91 11.67
C GLU A 100 10.70 6.72 12.95
N PRO A 101 11.45 6.50 14.05
CA PRO A 101 11.13 7.09 15.36
C PRO A 101 11.08 8.62 15.39
N ALA A 102 11.78 9.30 14.50
CA ALA A 102 11.89 10.77 14.51
C ALA A 102 10.76 11.49 13.75
N GLN A 103 9.90 10.76 13.07
CA GLN A 103 9.02 11.32 12.04
C GLN A 103 7.54 11.26 12.39
N PHE A 104 7.13 10.26 13.17
CA PHE A 104 5.73 10.15 13.59
C PHE A 104 5.60 10.51 15.07
N LEU A 105 4.74 11.47 15.39
CA LEU A 105 4.36 11.83 16.77
C LEU A 105 3.58 10.71 17.49
N LEU A 106 3.36 9.60 16.81
CA LEU A 106 2.73 8.40 17.34
C LEU A 106 3.78 7.56 18.10
N ASN A 107 3.35 6.80 19.10
CA ASN A 107 4.20 5.99 19.97
C ASN A 107 5.26 5.20 19.17
N GLN A 108 6.51 5.53 19.42
CA GLN A 108 7.67 5.29 18.55
C GLN A 108 8.15 3.84 18.44
N ASN A 109 7.56 2.90 19.19
CA ASN A 109 8.05 1.52 19.27
C ASN A 109 7.09 0.47 18.71
N ASP A 110 5.96 0.88 18.15
CA ASP A 110 4.95 -0.08 17.72
C ASP A 110 5.22 -0.54 16.29
N SER A 111 5.46 -1.83 16.15
CA SER A 111 5.37 -2.52 14.86
C SER A 111 3.98 -3.11 14.74
N PHE A 112 3.27 -2.78 13.65
CA PHE A 112 1.97 -3.36 13.37
C PHE A 112 2.12 -4.64 12.56
N PRO A 113 1.59 -5.79 13.03
CA PRO A 113 1.48 -6.99 12.21
C PRO A 113 0.45 -6.73 11.09
N LEU A 114 0.75 -7.22 9.90
CA LEU A 114 -0.13 -7.10 8.74
C LEU A 114 -0.71 -8.47 8.38
N LYS A 115 -1.88 -8.47 7.74
CA LYS A 115 -2.54 -9.69 7.30
C LYS A 115 -1.82 -10.25 6.08
N LEU A 116 -1.41 -11.50 6.14
CA LEU A 116 -0.72 -12.15 5.03
C LEU A 116 -1.66 -12.47 3.88
N PHE A 117 -1.14 -12.28 2.68
CA PHE A 117 -1.77 -12.62 1.42
C PHE A 117 -1.01 -13.82 0.80
N PRO A 118 -1.68 -14.94 0.46
CA PRO A 118 -0.99 -16.20 0.18
C PRO A 118 -0.04 -16.22 -1.02
N ALA A 119 -0.18 -15.25 -1.94
CA ALA A 119 0.48 -15.31 -3.25
C ALA A 119 1.90 -14.72 -3.30
N PHE A 120 2.36 -13.98 -2.28
CA PHE A 120 3.61 -13.23 -2.35
C PHE A 120 4.48 -13.41 -1.09
N PRO A 121 5.82 -13.32 -1.24
CA PRO A 121 6.72 -13.42 -0.09
C PRO A 121 6.54 -12.23 0.87
N ALA A 122 6.48 -12.54 2.17
CA ALA A 122 6.30 -11.53 3.21
C ALA A 122 7.66 -11.00 3.70
N VAL A 123 7.74 -9.68 3.84
CA VAL A 123 8.92 -8.98 4.35
C VAL A 123 8.54 -7.90 5.36
N PRO A 124 9.40 -7.56 6.32
CA PRO A 124 9.18 -6.41 7.19
C PRO A 124 9.49 -5.10 6.45
N GLY A 125 8.67 -4.09 6.70
CA GLY A 125 8.79 -2.75 6.14
C GLY A 125 9.03 -1.67 7.18
N VAL A 126 9.39 -0.48 6.69
CA VAL A 126 9.45 0.76 7.47
C VAL A 126 8.77 1.88 6.71
N SER A 127 7.92 2.64 7.38
CA SER A 127 7.35 3.88 6.83
C SER A 127 8.22 5.07 7.20
N VAL A 128 8.41 5.96 6.23
CA VAL A 128 9.05 7.26 6.40
C VAL A 128 8.08 8.35 5.93
N ASP A 129 8.12 9.53 6.54
CA ASP A 129 7.26 10.66 6.16
C ASP A 129 7.94 11.61 5.16
N ILE A 130 9.27 11.61 5.13
CA ILE A 130 10.06 12.46 4.25
C ILE A 130 11.05 11.62 3.46
N PRO A 131 10.83 11.41 2.16
CA PRO A 131 11.79 10.74 1.30
C PRO A 131 13.08 11.56 1.18
N GLY A 132 14.20 10.87 0.99
CA GLY A 132 15.52 11.49 0.79
C GLY A 132 16.32 11.73 2.06
N ARG A 133 15.84 11.27 3.23
CA ARG A 133 16.65 11.20 4.46
C ARG A 133 17.44 9.90 4.60
N GLU A 134 17.24 8.98 3.67
CA GLU A 134 17.87 7.66 3.64
C GLU A 134 19.35 7.81 3.25
N ASN A 135 20.21 7.97 4.24
CA ASN A 135 21.66 7.92 4.07
C ASN A 135 22.20 6.53 4.41
N GLU A 136 23.50 6.30 4.16
CA GLU A 136 24.15 5.02 4.37
C GLU A 136 24.04 4.51 5.82
N ALA A 137 24.17 5.39 6.80
CA ALA A 137 24.03 5.02 8.22
C ALA A 137 22.61 4.56 8.54
N TRP A 138 21.61 5.28 8.03
CA TRP A 138 20.20 4.92 8.15
C TRP A 138 19.92 3.56 7.48
N LEU A 139 20.35 3.39 6.22
CA LEU A 139 20.21 2.11 5.50
C LEU A 139 20.83 0.94 6.26
N THR A 140 22.02 1.13 6.79
CA THR A 140 22.70 0.12 7.60
C THR A 140 21.89 -0.24 8.84
N ALA A 141 21.33 0.75 9.54
CA ALA A 141 20.49 0.53 10.70
C ALA A 141 19.20 -0.25 10.33
N GLN A 142 18.52 0.11 9.24
CA GLN A 142 17.33 -0.59 8.79
C GLN A 142 17.64 -2.04 8.38
N ARG A 143 18.71 -2.27 7.65
CA ARG A 143 19.18 -3.61 7.25
C ARG A 143 19.50 -4.50 8.44
N ARG A 144 20.14 -3.95 9.49
CA ARG A 144 20.45 -4.69 10.75
C ARG A 144 19.19 -5.14 11.49
N THR A 145 18.11 -4.38 11.40
CA THR A 145 16.82 -4.76 11.99
C THR A 145 16.00 -5.68 11.10
N GLY A 146 16.55 -6.12 9.97
CA GLY A 146 15.90 -7.03 9.03
C GLY A 146 14.85 -6.38 8.13
N ARG A 147 14.70 -5.06 8.16
CA ARG A 147 13.76 -4.34 7.29
C ARG A 147 14.21 -4.41 5.85
N ARG A 148 13.26 -4.66 4.95
CA ARG A 148 13.54 -4.92 3.53
C ARG A 148 12.92 -3.89 2.59
N VAL A 149 11.93 -3.13 3.07
CA VAL A 149 11.15 -2.21 2.25
C VAL A 149 10.94 -0.89 2.99
N VAL A 150 11.00 0.22 2.25
CA VAL A 150 10.64 1.56 2.72
C VAL A 150 9.47 2.12 1.90
N GLU A 151 8.50 2.71 2.58
CA GLU A 151 7.31 3.32 1.99
C GLU A 151 6.81 4.50 2.85
N MET A 152 5.68 5.13 2.55
CA MET A 152 5.30 6.40 3.17
C MET A 152 3.93 6.41 3.87
N GLU A 153 3.07 5.41 3.69
CA GLU A 153 1.67 5.50 4.09
C GLU A 153 1.20 4.39 5.04
N ILE A 154 1.78 3.19 4.95
CA ILE A 154 1.19 1.98 5.54
C ILE A 154 1.20 2.01 7.07
N TYR A 155 2.27 2.51 7.70
CA TYR A 155 2.33 2.60 9.16
C TYR A 155 1.19 3.47 9.71
N ALA A 156 1.04 4.66 9.16
CA ALA A 156 0.01 5.58 9.57
C ALA A 156 -1.40 5.03 9.31
N LEU A 157 -1.58 4.37 8.16
CA LEU A 157 -2.83 3.67 7.86
C LEU A 157 -3.12 2.56 8.88
N ALA A 158 -2.13 1.74 9.22
CA ALA A 158 -2.27 0.67 10.21
C ALA A 158 -2.61 1.22 11.59
N ALA A 159 -1.95 2.30 12.01
CA ALA A 159 -2.22 2.98 13.27
C ALA A 159 -3.64 3.56 13.34
N LEU A 160 -4.08 4.23 12.27
CA LEU A 160 -5.44 4.79 12.18
C LEU A 160 -6.53 3.71 12.12
N TYR A 161 -6.24 2.62 11.42
CA TYR A 161 -7.20 1.53 11.22
C TYR A 161 -7.38 0.70 12.50
N GLY A 162 -6.30 0.49 13.27
CA GLY A 162 -6.32 -0.24 14.53
C GLY A 162 -6.56 -1.75 14.41
N ARG A 163 -6.51 -2.30 13.18
CA ARG A 163 -6.66 -3.72 12.87
C ARG A 163 -5.68 -4.13 11.78
N PRO A 164 -5.31 -5.44 11.67
CA PRO A 164 -4.46 -5.90 10.58
C PRO A 164 -5.10 -5.65 9.21
N LEU A 165 -4.37 -4.98 8.32
CA LEU A 165 -4.72 -4.79 6.91
C LEU A 165 -3.78 -5.61 6.03
N THR A 166 -4.17 -5.85 4.78
CA THR A 166 -3.30 -6.49 3.78
C THR A 166 -2.56 -5.44 2.99
N ALA A 167 -1.22 -5.51 2.94
CA ALA A 167 -0.40 -4.56 2.20
C ALA A 167 0.52 -5.26 1.21
N LEU A 168 0.38 -4.93 -0.06
CA LEU A 168 1.27 -5.33 -1.15
C LEU A 168 2.01 -4.12 -1.70
N VAL A 169 3.26 -4.32 -2.11
CA VAL A 169 4.07 -3.28 -2.74
C VAL A 169 4.74 -3.77 -4.01
N ALA A 170 4.74 -2.93 -5.03
CA ALA A 170 5.58 -3.09 -6.20
C ALA A 170 6.84 -2.24 -6.02
N LEU A 171 8.01 -2.84 -6.19
CA LEU A 171 9.27 -2.11 -6.02
C LEU A 171 9.47 -1.09 -7.13
N SER A 172 9.76 0.16 -6.77
CA SER A 172 10.05 1.27 -7.68
C SER A 172 11.54 1.54 -7.83
N ASP A 173 12.27 1.30 -6.76
CA ASP A 173 13.70 1.61 -6.62
C ASP A 173 14.35 0.69 -5.59
N TYR A 174 15.66 0.77 -5.51
CA TYR A 174 16.46 0.03 -4.53
C TYR A 174 17.71 0.83 -4.16
N PHE A 175 18.26 0.52 -3.00
CA PHE A 175 19.54 1.09 -2.58
C PHE A 175 20.66 0.08 -2.85
N ASP A 176 21.61 0.47 -3.69
CA ASP A 176 22.78 -0.35 -3.97
C ASP A 176 23.71 -0.53 -2.74
N THR A 177 24.77 -1.28 -2.89
CA THR A 177 25.72 -1.56 -1.81
C THR A 177 26.42 -0.30 -1.28
N GLY A 178 26.55 0.74 -2.09
CA GLY A 178 27.10 2.04 -1.73
C GLY A 178 26.06 3.02 -1.18
N GLY A 179 24.80 2.57 -1.00
CA GLY A 179 23.72 3.42 -0.46
C GLY A 179 23.09 4.36 -1.48
N ALA A 180 23.49 4.28 -2.77
CA ALA A 180 22.86 5.10 -3.81
C ALA A 180 21.48 4.54 -4.21
N ASN A 181 20.48 5.43 -4.25
CA ASN A 181 19.16 5.06 -4.74
C ASN A 181 19.20 4.84 -6.26
N ARG A 182 18.70 3.69 -6.71
CA ARG A 182 18.62 3.27 -8.11
C ARG A 182 17.18 2.95 -8.48
N ARG A 183 16.68 3.55 -9.52
CA ARG A 183 15.33 3.24 -10.03
C ARG A 183 15.31 1.90 -10.75
N LEU A 184 14.28 1.12 -10.50
CA LEU A 184 14.00 -0.07 -11.29
C LEU A 184 13.41 0.31 -12.67
N PRO A 185 13.57 -0.55 -13.69
CA PRO A 185 12.96 -0.32 -14.99
C PRO A 185 11.44 -0.15 -14.88
N ALA A 186 10.90 0.89 -15.50
CA ALA A 186 9.46 1.22 -15.43
C ALA A 186 8.58 0.04 -15.90
N GLY A 187 9.04 -0.76 -16.86
CA GLY A 187 8.32 -1.97 -17.30
C GLY A 187 8.22 -3.03 -16.21
N LEU A 188 9.26 -3.18 -15.37
CA LEU A 188 9.24 -4.11 -14.24
C LEU A 188 8.27 -3.63 -13.18
N LEU A 189 8.31 -2.36 -12.80
CA LEU A 189 7.38 -1.76 -11.85
C LEU A 189 5.92 -1.96 -12.30
N LYS A 190 5.60 -1.60 -13.55
CA LYS A 190 4.24 -1.77 -14.09
C LYS A 190 3.78 -3.23 -14.08
N ARG A 191 4.64 -4.16 -14.47
CA ARG A 191 4.34 -5.60 -14.46
C ARG A 191 4.03 -6.10 -13.05
N ASN A 192 4.88 -5.75 -12.08
CA ASN A 192 4.73 -6.17 -10.70
C ASN A 192 3.49 -5.54 -10.06
N PHE A 193 3.24 -4.26 -10.33
CA PHE A 193 2.03 -3.58 -9.88
C PHE A 193 0.76 -4.26 -10.45
N ARG A 194 0.73 -4.57 -11.74
CA ARG A 194 -0.40 -5.30 -12.36
C ARG A 194 -0.62 -6.67 -11.73
N ALA A 195 0.46 -7.41 -11.47
CA ALA A 195 0.37 -8.74 -10.84
C ALA A 195 -0.26 -8.64 -9.44
N ALA A 196 0.22 -7.73 -8.60
CA ALA A 196 -0.34 -7.51 -7.27
C ALA A 196 -1.79 -7.01 -7.33
N TYR A 197 -2.08 -6.06 -8.21
CA TYR A 197 -3.43 -5.55 -8.44
C TYR A 197 -4.41 -6.65 -8.84
N SER A 198 -4.05 -7.46 -9.84
CA SER A 198 -4.90 -8.56 -10.32
C SER A 198 -5.14 -9.58 -9.22
N ALA A 199 -4.13 -9.93 -8.43
CA ALA A 199 -4.27 -10.86 -7.32
C ALA A 199 -5.24 -10.34 -6.25
N ILE A 200 -5.12 -9.06 -5.85
CA ILE A 200 -6.06 -8.44 -4.89
C ILE A 200 -7.49 -8.43 -5.47
N ARG A 201 -7.65 -8.03 -6.72
CA ARG A 201 -8.97 -7.96 -7.37
C ARG A 201 -9.62 -9.33 -7.47
N SER A 202 -8.87 -10.37 -7.84
CA SER A 202 -9.38 -11.76 -7.86
C SER A 202 -9.81 -12.22 -6.48
N PHE A 203 -8.99 -11.97 -5.46
CA PHE A 203 -9.30 -12.33 -4.09
C PHE A 203 -10.57 -11.62 -3.56
N ILE A 204 -10.74 -10.33 -3.88
CA ILE A 204 -11.95 -9.59 -3.53
C ILE A 204 -13.17 -10.18 -4.26
N ASN A 205 -13.04 -10.47 -5.55
CA ASN A 205 -14.12 -11.06 -6.35
C ASN A 205 -14.58 -12.43 -5.80
N GLU A 206 -13.63 -13.28 -5.41
CA GLU A 206 -13.94 -14.60 -4.85
C GLU A 206 -14.70 -14.50 -3.53
N ARG A 207 -14.39 -13.51 -2.69
CA ARG A 207 -15.00 -13.35 -1.36
C ARG A 207 -16.28 -12.52 -1.35
N HIS A 208 -16.39 -11.56 -2.24
CA HIS A 208 -17.46 -10.54 -2.23
C HIS A 208 -18.25 -10.49 -3.54
N GLY A 209 -17.88 -11.30 -4.54
CA GLY A 209 -18.52 -11.32 -5.86
C GLY A 209 -19.83 -12.11 -5.96
N ASN A 210 -20.15 -12.96 -5.00
CA ASN A 210 -21.34 -13.82 -5.01
C ASN A 210 -22.49 -13.28 -4.13
N SER A 211 -22.69 -12.00 -4.13
CA SER A 211 -23.85 -11.39 -3.43
C SER A 211 -24.89 -10.98 -4.49
N ASP A 212 -25.44 -11.98 -5.17
CA ASP A 212 -26.70 -11.81 -5.93
C ASP A 212 -27.90 -11.82 -4.97
#